data_6ea618157034fa99cbb68ce84da27306
#
_entry.id   6ea618157034fa99cbb68ce84da27306
#
_cell.length_a   1.000
_cell.length_b   1.000
_cell.length_c   1.000
_cell.angle_alpha   90.00
_cell.angle_beta   90.00
_cell.angle_gamma   90.00
#
_symmetry.space_group_name_H-M   'P 1'
#
loop_
_entity.id
_entity.type
_entity.pdbx_description
1 polymer ?
#
loop_
_entity_poly.entity_id
_entity_poly.type
_entity_poly.pdbx_seq_one_letter_code
_entity_poly.pdbx_strand_id
1 'polypeptide(L)'
;MNAKINKRNKRTKQRSISKAQQLSIETYLKQIIPIHFSDIKDADGWCYNPSLKNSRILIDKSLLTRRRLNVLIEEVTHAFFWDLPEYKVRKFSAQLGRVIYSLFLKK
;
A
#
# COMPACT_ATOMS: atom_id res chain seq x y z
N MET A 1 20.69 20.79 -3.29
CA MET A 1 20.10 20.27 -3.08
C MET A 1 19.50 20.00 -3.55
N ASN A 2 20.27 20.27 -3.96
CA ASN A 2 19.80 19.74 -4.08
C ASN A 2 19.56 19.27 -4.65
N ALA A 3 20.46 19.49 -4.50
CA ALA A 3 20.17 18.85 -4.60
C ALA A 3 20.04 18.33 -5.16
N LYS A 4 20.37 18.38 -5.10
CA LYS A 4 20.20 17.77 -5.27
C LYS A 4 20.07 17.03 -5.56
N ILE A 5 20.83 17.25 -5.74
CA ILE A 5 20.66 16.43 -5.69
C ILE A 5 20.45 15.90 -6.09
N ASN A 6 21.16 15.93 -6.30
CA ASN A 6 20.78 15.22 -6.27
C ASN A 6 20.60 14.68 -6.70
N LYS A 7 21.14 14.57 -6.54
CA LYS A 7 20.85 13.89 -6.46
C LYS A 7 20.58 13.17 -6.75
N ARG A 8 21.30 13.27 -6.87
CA ARG A 8 20.95 12.44 -6.74
C ARG A 8 20.85 11.78 -6.78
N ASN A 9 21.62 11.76 -6.92
CA ASN A 9 21.28 10.99 -6.54
C ASN A 9 21.27 10.47 -6.65
N LYS A 10 21.98 10.40 -6.39
CA LYS A 10 21.77 9.73 -5.97
C LYS A 10 21.57 9.02 -5.99
N ARG A 11 22.03 8.86 -6.09
CA ARG A 11 21.62 8.04 -5.68
C ARG A 11 21.45 7.27 -5.68
N THR A 12 21.83 7.12 -5.79
CA THR A 12 21.47 6.36 -5.41
C THR A 12 21.43 5.53 -5.31
N LYS A 13 21.84 5.30 -4.90
CA LYS A 13 21.73 4.46 -4.53
C LYS A 13 21.28 3.77 -4.22
N GLN A 14 21.05 3.46 -4.00
CA GLN A 14 20.44 2.75 -3.47
C GLN A 14 20.27 2.25 -2.94
N ARG A 15 20.37 2.25 -2.45
CA ARG A 15 19.97 1.65 -1.82
C ARG A 15 19.66 0.99 -1.08
N SER A 16 20.20 1.60 -0.19
CA SER A 16 19.83 0.83 0.77
C SER A 16 18.53 0.37 0.68
N ILE A 17 18.47 -0.59 0.76
CA ILE A 17 17.39 -1.15 0.37
C ILE A 17 16.37 -1.31 1.34
N SER A 18 16.66 -1.72 2.54
CA SER A 18 15.63 -2.02 3.48
C SER A 18 14.73 -0.84 3.73
N LYS A 19 15.30 0.33 3.88
CA LYS A 19 14.45 1.48 4.08
C LYS A 19 13.72 1.85 2.87
N ALA A 20 14.37 1.77 1.75
CA ALA A 20 13.72 2.07 0.51
C ALA A 20 12.58 1.12 0.23
N GLN A 21 12.63 -0.07 0.78
CA GLN A 21 11.59 -1.04 0.56
C GLN A 21 10.43 -0.90 1.51
N GLN A 22 10.55 -0.09 2.51
CA GLN A 22 9.43 0.16 3.37
C GLN A 22 8.48 1.10 2.69
N LEU A 23 7.30 0.61 2.42
CA LEU A 23 6.28 1.40 1.77
C LEU A 23 5.42 2.09 2.81
N SER A 24 4.93 3.27 2.46
CA SER A 24 3.98 3.96 3.30
C SER A 24 3.10 4.85 2.44
N ILE A 25 1.98 5.26 3.00
CA ILE A 25 1.12 6.25 2.38
C ILE A 25 0.92 7.39 3.36
N GLU A 26 0.57 8.55 2.83
CA GLU A 26 0.22 9.69 3.65
C GLU A 26 -1.24 10.02 3.42
N THR A 27 -2.03 10.05 4.49
CA THR A 27 -3.46 10.30 4.39
C THR A 27 -3.73 11.80 4.28
N TYR A 28 -5.01 12.16 4.10
CA TYR A 28 -5.41 13.56 4.02
C TYR A 28 -5.08 14.34 5.27
N LEU A 29 -5.03 13.67 6.42
CA LEU A 29 -4.67 14.32 7.67
C LEU A 29 -3.18 14.24 7.93
N LYS A 30 -2.40 13.91 6.92
CA LYS A 30 -0.94 13.83 6.96
C LYS A 30 -0.42 12.77 7.93
N GLN A 31 -1.22 11.73 8.13
CA GLN A 31 -0.75 10.57 8.88
C GLN A 31 0.03 9.66 7.96
N ILE A 32 1.19 9.23 8.41
CA ILE A 32 2.03 8.30 7.64
C ILE A 32 1.71 6.90 8.10
N ILE A 33 1.22 6.06 7.18
CA ILE A 33 0.80 4.71 7.49
C ILE A 33 1.69 3.74 6.73
N PRO A 34 2.52 2.98 7.44
CA PRO A 34 3.40 2.02 6.76
C PRO A 34 2.61 0.81 6.26
N ILE A 35 3.13 0.22 5.19
CA ILE A 35 2.56 -0.96 4.58
C ILE A 35 3.56 -2.08 4.70
N HIS A 36 3.15 -3.19 5.32
CA HIS A 36 4.02 -4.34 5.55
C HIS A 36 3.46 -5.56 4.86
N PHE A 37 4.34 -6.34 4.25
CA PHE A 37 3.98 -7.64 3.71
C PHE A 37 4.46 -8.68 4.70
N SER A 38 3.54 -9.47 5.24
CA SER A 38 3.89 -10.42 6.28
C SER A 38 2.94 -11.60 6.23
N ASP A 39 3.20 -12.60 7.05
CA ASP A 39 2.29 -13.74 7.13
C ASP A 39 1.09 -13.35 7.97
N ILE A 40 -0.10 -13.53 7.38
CA ILE A 40 -1.35 -13.28 8.07
C ILE A 40 -2.19 -14.54 7.97
N LYS A 41 -2.77 -14.96 9.08
CA LYS A 41 -3.47 -16.25 9.08
C LYS A 41 -4.95 -16.15 8.75
N ASP A 42 -5.61 -15.13 9.23
CA ASP A 42 -7.08 -15.10 9.17
C ASP A 42 -7.63 -14.11 8.17
N ALA A 43 -6.78 -13.45 7.40
CA ALA A 43 -7.22 -12.46 6.44
C ALA A 43 -6.16 -12.29 5.36
N ASP A 44 -6.56 -11.74 4.22
CA ASP A 44 -5.60 -11.42 3.17
C ASP A 44 -4.92 -10.08 3.43
N GLY A 45 -5.59 -9.18 4.11
CA GLY A 45 -5.04 -7.89 4.47
C GLY A 45 -5.74 -7.30 5.67
N TRP A 46 -5.14 -6.26 6.22
CA TRP A 46 -5.68 -5.62 7.41
C TRP A 46 -5.25 -4.17 7.43
N CYS A 47 -6.17 -3.28 7.74
CA CYS A 47 -5.87 -1.87 7.91
C CYS A 47 -6.30 -1.45 9.31
N TYR A 48 -5.35 -1.00 10.11
CA TYR A 48 -5.67 -0.46 11.43
C TYR A 48 -6.32 0.89 11.26
N ASN A 49 -7.20 1.24 12.20
CA ASN A 49 -7.87 2.53 12.17
C ASN A 49 -6.82 3.63 12.08
N PRO A 50 -6.87 4.49 11.05
CA PRO A 50 -5.84 5.51 10.86
C PRO A 50 -5.69 6.49 12.01
N SER A 51 -6.71 6.65 12.84
CA SER A 51 -6.61 7.55 14.00
C SER A 51 -5.76 6.99 15.12
N LEU A 52 -5.40 5.70 15.05
CA LEU A 52 -4.58 5.09 16.09
C LEU A 52 -3.13 5.44 15.89
N LYS A 53 -2.41 5.56 17.00
CA LYS A 53 -1.03 5.98 16.97
C LYS A 53 -0.13 5.06 16.15
N ASN A 54 -0.36 3.77 16.24
CA ASN A 54 0.47 2.79 15.55
C ASN A 54 -0.27 2.16 14.37
N SER A 55 -1.08 2.97 13.68
CA SER A 55 -1.81 2.50 12.53
C SER A 55 -0.86 1.98 11.44
N ARG A 56 -1.27 0.91 10.79
CA ARG A 56 -0.48 0.33 9.70
C ARG A 56 -1.37 -0.55 8.84
N ILE A 57 -0.85 -0.90 7.69
CA ILE A 57 -1.51 -1.82 6.77
C ILE A 57 -0.67 -3.07 6.67
N LEU A 58 -1.31 -4.22 6.76
CA LEU A 58 -0.66 -5.51 6.61
C LEU A 58 -1.26 -6.22 5.40
N ILE A 59 -0.39 -6.79 4.56
CA ILE A 59 -0.79 -7.54 3.38
C ILE A 59 -0.15 -8.92 3.48
N ASP A 60 -0.93 -9.97 3.24
CA ASP A 60 -0.38 -11.32 3.30
C ASP A 60 0.60 -11.50 2.14
N LYS A 61 1.85 -11.77 2.47
CA LYS A 61 2.90 -11.86 1.47
C LYS A 61 2.79 -13.10 0.59
N SER A 62 1.98 -14.06 0.96
CA SER A 62 1.82 -15.28 0.17
C SER A 62 0.81 -15.13 -0.95
N LEU A 63 0.10 -14.01 -1.03
CA LEU A 63 -0.89 -13.81 -2.07
C LEU A 63 -0.25 -13.71 -3.45
N LEU A 64 -0.93 -14.24 -4.46
CA LEU A 64 -0.49 -14.09 -5.84
C LEU A 64 -0.68 -12.64 -6.29
N THR A 65 0.04 -12.26 -7.33
CA THR A 65 0.12 -10.87 -7.76
C THR A 65 -1.23 -10.19 -7.92
N ARG A 66 -2.15 -10.82 -8.63
CA ARG A 66 -3.44 -10.20 -8.88
C ARG A 66 -4.21 -9.97 -7.57
N ARG A 67 -4.24 -10.99 -6.71
CA ARG A 67 -4.94 -10.87 -5.44
C ARG A 67 -4.25 -9.87 -4.53
N ARG A 68 -2.92 -9.89 -4.52
CA ARG A 68 -2.15 -8.95 -3.71
C ARG A 68 -2.46 -7.51 -4.10
N LEU A 69 -2.55 -7.24 -5.39
CA LEU A 69 -2.89 -5.91 -5.88
C LEU A 69 -4.27 -5.48 -5.37
N ASN A 70 -5.27 -6.35 -5.51
CA ASN A 70 -6.61 -6.02 -5.06
C ASN A 70 -6.65 -5.75 -3.55
N VAL A 71 -5.95 -6.56 -2.77
CA VAL A 71 -5.92 -6.40 -1.32
C VAL A 71 -5.22 -5.10 -0.95
N LEU A 72 -4.12 -4.79 -1.63
CA LEU A 72 -3.44 -3.53 -1.38
C LEU A 72 -4.38 -2.34 -1.61
N ILE A 73 -5.12 -2.35 -2.71
CA ILE A 73 -6.05 -1.26 -2.99
C ILE A 73 -7.14 -1.20 -1.93
N GLU A 74 -7.67 -2.35 -1.50
CA GLU A 74 -8.69 -2.38 -0.44
C GLU A 74 -8.18 -1.71 0.84
N GLU A 75 -6.99 -2.08 1.27
CA GLU A 75 -6.49 -1.60 2.54
C GLU A 75 -6.10 -0.12 2.48
N VAL A 76 -5.54 0.33 1.36
CA VAL A 76 -5.24 1.74 1.17
C VAL A 76 -6.54 2.54 1.14
N THR A 77 -7.58 2.01 0.48
CA THR A 77 -8.87 2.68 0.44
C THR A 77 -9.45 2.82 1.84
N HIS A 78 -9.33 1.76 2.66
CA HIS A 78 -9.78 1.86 4.05
C HIS A 78 -9.02 2.96 4.81
N ALA A 79 -7.73 3.10 4.56
CA ALA A 79 -6.95 4.11 5.26
C ALA A 79 -7.38 5.53 4.90
N PHE A 80 -7.73 5.76 3.64
CA PHE A 80 -8.14 7.09 3.20
C PHE A 80 -9.62 7.39 3.50
N PHE A 81 -10.46 6.36 3.43
CA PHE A 81 -11.91 6.52 3.57
C PHE A 81 -12.43 5.51 4.60
N TRP A 82 -11.98 5.69 5.83
CA TRP A 82 -12.25 4.71 6.89
C TRP A 82 -13.72 4.36 7.05
N ASP A 83 -14.60 5.35 6.85
CA ASP A 83 -16.03 5.14 7.04
C ASP A 83 -16.75 4.60 5.81
N LEU A 84 -16.03 4.37 4.72
CA LEU A 84 -16.65 3.84 3.52
C LEU A 84 -17.05 2.38 3.75
N PRO A 85 -18.31 2.00 3.44
CA PRO A 85 -18.75 0.63 3.68
C PRO A 85 -17.92 -0.39 2.91
N GLU A 86 -17.79 -1.56 3.50
CA GLU A 86 -16.95 -2.61 2.94
C GLU A 86 -17.34 -2.97 1.51
N TYR A 87 -18.65 -3.04 1.20
CA TYR A 87 -19.06 -3.43 -0.14
C TYR A 87 -18.62 -2.42 -1.20
N LYS A 88 -18.54 -1.14 -0.83
CA LYS A 88 -18.06 -0.12 -1.76
C LYS A 88 -16.56 -0.23 -1.93
N VAL A 89 -15.84 -0.48 -0.86
CA VAL A 89 -14.39 -0.67 -0.93
C VAL A 89 -14.08 -1.84 -1.85
N ARG A 90 -14.80 -2.94 -1.69
CA ARG A 90 -14.53 -4.13 -2.50
C ARG A 90 -14.84 -3.90 -3.97
N LYS A 91 -15.95 -3.22 -4.28
CA LYS A 91 -16.29 -2.92 -5.65
C LYS A 91 -15.24 -2.04 -6.31
N PHE A 92 -14.88 -0.97 -5.62
CA PHE A 92 -13.87 -0.04 -6.11
C PHE A 92 -12.54 -0.75 -6.35
N SER A 93 -12.10 -1.53 -5.36
CA SER A 93 -10.81 -2.20 -5.43
C SER A 93 -10.76 -3.23 -6.56
N ALA A 94 -11.84 -3.97 -6.74
CA ALA A 94 -11.90 -4.97 -7.80
C ALA A 94 -11.83 -4.31 -9.17
N GLN A 95 -12.53 -3.20 -9.36
CA GLN A 95 -12.52 -2.53 -10.65
C GLN A 95 -11.18 -1.86 -10.92
N LEU A 96 -10.63 -1.14 -9.95
CA LEU A 96 -9.34 -0.50 -10.13
C LEU A 96 -8.24 -1.53 -10.31
N GLY A 97 -8.26 -2.60 -9.50
CA GLY A 97 -7.27 -3.67 -9.63
C GLY A 97 -7.31 -4.32 -10.99
N ARG A 98 -8.51 -4.52 -11.55
CA ARG A 98 -8.63 -5.10 -12.89
C ARG A 98 -7.97 -4.21 -13.94
N VAL A 99 -8.22 -2.92 -13.86
CA VAL A 99 -7.65 -1.99 -14.83
C VAL A 99 -6.12 -1.93 -14.71
N ILE A 100 -5.61 -1.82 -13.49
CA ILE A 100 -4.17 -1.74 -13.28
C ILE A 100 -3.49 -3.02 -13.73
N TYR A 101 -4.06 -4.17 -13.35
CA TYR A 101 -3.48 -5.45 -13.75
C TYR A 101 -3.43 -5.57 -15.26
N SER A 102 -4.53 -5.22 -15.93
CA SER A 102 -4.60 -5.34 -17.38
C SER A 102 -3.62 -4.42 -18.09
N LEU A 103 -3.42 -3.22 -17.57
CA LEU A 103 -2.56 -2.24 -18.24
C LEU A 103 -1.08 -2.43 -17.95
N PHE A 104 -0.73 -2.89 -16.76
CA PHE A 104 0.67 -2.84 -16.35
C PHE A 104 1.27 -4.18 -15.96
N LEU A 105 0.48 -5.15 -15.58
CA LEU A 105 1.01 -6.38 -15.02
C LEU A 105 0.71 -7.62 -15.86
N LYS A 106 -0.33 -7.57 -16.67
CA LYS A 106 -0.68 -8.71 -17.48
C LYS A 106 0.28 -8.81 -18.66
N LYS A 107 0.77 -9.98 -18.90
CA LYS A 107 1.71 -10.22 -20.01
C LYS A 107 1.02 -10.76 -21.22
#